data_79db86056476cb0c8487c277ad90c061
#
_entry.id   79db86056476cb0c8487c277ad90c061
#
_cell.length_a   1.000
_cell.length_b   1.000
_cell.length_c   1.000
_cell.angle_alpha   90.00
_cell.angle_beta   90.00
_cell.angle_gamma   90.00
#
_symmetry.space_group_name_H-M   'P 1'
#
loop_
_entity.id
_entity.type
_entity.pdbx_description
1 polymer ?
#
loop_
_entity_poly.entity_id
_entity_poly.type
_entity_poly.pdbx_seq_one_letter_code
_entity_poly.pdbx_strand_id
1 'polypeptide(L)'
;GTTASVPPQGGRKHPHQDFLQIDTTNILFIVAGAFAGLEDIINQRVGARPVGFNVDDGCDVVDEDDLLSQATPEDLHKFGLIPEFIGRLPMITTVDPLDREALMSILTEPCNALTQQFEKLFELDGVQLEFTEEAIGAVADKALERGTGARGLRAILEETLMEVMYEVPSRQDVARVVVTADAVRGLARCKYSSRARVARGRLSA
;
A
#
# COMPACT_ATOMS: atom_id res chain seq x y z
N GLY A 1 -0.63 9.62 29.96
CA GLY A 1 -1.64 10.49 29.37
C GLY A 1 -2.01 11.63 30.29
N THR A 2 -2.56 12.67 29.73
CA THR A 2 -3.07 13.85 30.47
C THR A 2 -4.40 14.27 29.86
N THR A 3 -5.19 15.05 30.62
CA THR A 3 -6.39 15.66 30.05
C THR A 3 -5.99 16.85 29.19
N ALA A 4 -6.28 16.76 27.90
CA ALA A 4 -5.99 17.81 26.92
C ALA A 4 -7.22 18.70 26.68
N SER A 5 -7.03 20.01 26.64
CA SER A 5 -8.08 20.97 26.33
C SER A 5 -8.02 21.36 24.86
N VAL A 6 -9.03 20.96 24.09
CA VAL A 6 -9.10 21.14 22.63
C VAL A 6 -10.21 22.11 22.27
N PRO A 7 -9.95 23.15 21.43
CA PRO A 7 -11.00 24.05 20.96
C PRO A 7 -11.97 23.30 20.03
N PRO A 8 -13.32 23.45 20.20
CA PRO A 8 -14.31 22.66 19.48
C PRO A 8 -14.34 22.89 17.97
N GLN A 9 -13.87 24.03 17.49
CA GLN A 9 -13.86 24.38 16.05
C GLN A 9 -12.48 24.35 15.40
N GLY A 10 -11.44 23.91 16.13
CA GLY A 10 -10.05 24.02 15.66
C GLY A 10 -9.59 25.50 15.53
N GLY A 11 -8.30 25.70 15.30
CA GLY A 11 -7.76 27.04 15.05
C GLY A 11 -7.27 27.78 16.30
N ARG A 12 -7.22 29.13 16.25
CA ARG A 12 -6.66 29.98 17.30
C ARG A 12 -7.51 29.94 18.57
N LYS A 13 -6.84 29.81 19.73
CA LYS A 13 -7.50 29.87 21.04
C LYS A 13 -8.08 31.27 21.26
N HIS A 14 -9.40 31.37 21.48
CA HIS A 14 -10.06 32.60 21.89
C HIS A 14 -10.30 32.61 23.41
N PRO A 15 -10.15 33.75 24.11
CA PRO A 15 -10.20 33.81 25.58
C PRO A 15 -11.54 33.42 26.22
N HIS A 16 -12.63 33.41 25.46
CA HIS A 16 -14.00 33.13 25.91
C HIS A 16 -14.63 31.87 25.31
N GLN A 17 -13.79 30.93 24.80
CA GLN A 17 -14.28 29.72 24.19
C GLN A 17 -14.17 28.56 25.17
N ASP A 18 -15.26 27.81 25.35
CA ASP A 18 -15.24 26.57 26.12
C ASP A 18 -14.39 25.51 25.40
N PHE A 19 -13.52 24.83 26.15
CA PHE A 19 -12.65 23.79 25.64
C PHE A 19 -13.24 22.42 25.95
N LEU A 20 -13.18 21.52 24.96
CA LEU A 20 -13.45 20.11 25.17
C LEU A 20 -12.29 19.49 25.94
N GLN A 21 -12.60 18.81 27.03
CA GLN A 21 -11.61 18.05 27.81
C GLN A 21 -11.54 16.63 27.28
N ILE A 22 -10.35 16.23 26.80
CA ILE A 22 -10.10 14.88 26.26
C ILE A 22 -9.06 14.20 27.14
N ASP A 23 -9.43 13.06 27.73
CA ASP A 23 -8.49 12.20 28.46
C ASP A 23 -7.69 11.38 27.44
N THR A 24 -6.38 11.59 27.42
CA THR A 24 -5.46 10.90 26.50
C THR A 24 -4.79 9.67 27.13
N THR A 25 -5.23 9.23 28.31
CA THR A 25 -4.57 8.14 29.07
C THR A 25 -4.55 6.82 28.32
N ASN A 26 -5.62 6.51 27.58
CA ASN A 26 -5.79 5.24 26.85
C ASN A 26 -5.70 5.40 25.33
N ILE A 27 -5.02 6.43 24.84
CA ILE A 27 -4.82 6.62 23.40
C ILE A 27 -3.50 5.96 22.99
N LEU A 28 -3.58 5.04 22.02
CA LEU A 28 -2.41 4.46 21.37
C LEU A 28 -1.89 5.43 20.30
N PHE A 29 -0.59 5.73 20.36
CA PHE A 29 0.09 6.53 19.33
C PHE A 29 0.92 5.62 18.44
N ILE A 30 0.64 5.63 17.16
CA ILE A 30 1.43 4.96 16.12
C ILE A 30 1.99 6.06 15.23
N VAL A 31 3.32 6.16 15.18
CA VAL A 31 4.03 7.15 14.39
C VAL A 31 4.81 6.44 13.31
N ALA A 32 4.66 6.85 12.06
CA ALA A 32 5.35 6.27 10.93
C ALA A 32 6.05 7.33 10.08
N GLY A 33 7.15 6.96 9.45
CA GLY A 33 7.93 7.80 8.57
C GLY A 33 8.79 6.97 7.63
N ALA A 34 9.24 7.57 6.53
CA ALA A 34 10.13 6.90 5.58
C ALA A 34 11.59 6.81 6.07
N PHE A 35 11.99 7.68 6.98
CA PHE A 35 13.34 7.75 7.56
C PHE A 35 14.49 7.61 6.53
N ALA A 36 14.35 8.28 5.37
CA ALA A 36 15.34 8.21 4.30
C ALA A 36 16.74 8.61 4.81
N GLY A 37 17.74 7.74 4.61
CA GLY A 37 19.10 7.92 5.12
C GLY A 37 19.37 7.29 6.50
N LEU A 38 18.37 6.68 7.14
CA LEU A 38 18.58 5.89 8.37
C LEU A 38 19.38 4.62 8.07
N GLU A 39 19.19 4.03 6.90
CA GLU A 39 19.91 2.86 6.41
C GLU A 39 21.43 3.10 6.40
N ASP A 40 21.86 4.27 5.95
CA ASP A 40 23.28 4.66 5.94
C ASP A 40 23.88 4.70 7.36
N ILE A 41 23.10 5.20 8.33
CA ILE A 41 23.52 5.28 9.74
C ILE A 41 23.64 3.89 10.34
N ILE A 42 22.67 3.00 10.07
CA ILE A 42 22.69 1.62 10.53
C ILE A 42 23.87 0.87 9.89
N ASN A 43 24.06 1.03 8.58
CA ASN A 43 25.16 0.38 7.84
C ASN A 43 26.52 0.83 8.37
N GLN A 44 26.72 2.10 8.70
CA GLN A 44 27.95 2.58 9.33
C GLN A 44 28.19 1.93 10.70
N ARG A 45 27.16 1.63 11.47
CA ARG A 45 27.27 0.96 12.77
C ARG A 45 27.54 -0.54 12.61
N VAL A 46 26.79 -1.22 11.76
CA VAL A 46 26.86 -2.67 11.54
C VAL A 46 28.09 -3.03 10.68
N GLY A 47 28.39 -2.22 9.66
CA GLY A 47 29.53 -2.39 8.77
C GLY A 47 30.86 -1.88 9.30
N ALA A 48 30.89 -1.26 10.48
CA ALA A 48 32.13 -0.86 11.12
C ALA A 48 32.92 -2.11 11.59
N ARG A 49 33.83 -2.59 10.73
CA ARG A 49 34.73 -3.69 11.05
C ARG A 49 35.55 -3.32 12.28
N PRO A 50 35.62 -4.16 13.31
CA PRO A 50 36.59 -3.98 14.37
C PRO A 50 37.99 -4.05 13.75
N VAL A 51 38.79 -3.00 13.95
CA VAL A 51 40.19 -2.98 13.56
C VAL A 51 40.93 -3.95 14.48
N GLY A 52 41.04 -5.22 14.07
CA GLY A 52 41.71 -6.28 14.83
C GLY A 52 42.15 -7.43 13.93
N PHE A 53 43.17 -8.18 14.32
CA PHE A 53 43.86 -9.21 13.55
C PHE A 53 43.10 -10.54 13.39
N ASN A 54 41.84 -10.65 13.80
CA ASN A 54 41.01 -11.83 13.58
C ASN A 54 40.02 -11.56 12.42
N VAL A 55 40.44 -11.95 11.23
CA VAL A 55 39.60 -12.05 10.04
C VAL A 55 38.98 -13.45 10.06
N ASP A 56 37.87 -13.60 10.76
CA ASP A 56 36.95 -14.69 10.44
C ASP A 56 36.16 -14.26 9.20
N ASP A 57 36.28 -15.05 8.12
CA ASP A 57 35.72 -14.84 6.80
C ASP A 57 34.15 -15.03 6.75
N GLY A 58 33.46 -14.73 7.82
CA GLY A 58 32.01 -14.71 7.89
C GLY A 58 31.45 -13.30 7.71
N CYS A 59 31.72 -12.66 6.58
CA CYS A 59 30.92 -11.50 6.19
C CYS A 59 29.53 -12.01 5.74
N ASP A 60 28.60 -12.14 6.68
CA ASP A 60 27.20 -12.10 6.34
C ASP A 60 26.96 -10.73 5.68
N VAL A 61 26.80 -10.74 4.36
CA VAL A 61 26.26 -9.60 3.62
C VAL A 61 24.84 -9.47 4.14
N VAL A 62 24.65 -8.53 5.07
CA VAL A 62 23.30 -8.21 5.57
C VAL A 62 22.55 -7.69 4.34
N ASP A 63 21.52 -8.38 3.94
CA ASP A 63 20.65 -7.94 2.86
C ASP A 63 20.18 -6.52 3.18
N GLU A 64 20.26 -5.62 2.20
CA GLU A 64 19.84 -4.21 2.36
C GLU A 64 18.40 -4.11 2.88
N ASP A 65 17.55 -5.09 2.54
CA ASP A 65 16.16 -5.20 2.97
C ASP A 65 16.01 -5.49 4.47
N ASP A 66 17.03 -6.07 5.15
CA ASP A 66 16.99 -6.39 6.58
C ASP A 66 17.72 -5.36 7.47
N LEU A 67 18.37 -4.35 6.87
CA LEU A 67 19.11 -3.33 7.63
C LEU A 67 18.20 -2.55 8.57
N LEU A 68 17.03 -2.16 8.14
CA LEU A 68 16.08 -1.41 8.95
C LEU A 68 15.60 -2.19 10.18
N SER A 69 15.53 -3.53 10.10
CA SER A 69 15.12 -4.38 11.22
C SER A 69 16.09 -4.28 12.41
N GLN A 70 17.34 -3.90 12.13
CA GLN A 70 18.41 -3.72 13.12
C GLN A 70 18.47 -2.30 13.71
N ALA A 71 17.45 -1.45 13.40
CA ALA A 71 17.41 -0.08 13.89
C ALA A 71 17.36 -0.02 15.43
N THR A 72 18.23 0.81 16.01
CA THR A 72 18.30 1.03 17.45
C THR A 72 17.87 2.45 17.81
N PRO A 73 17.48 2.71 19.07
CA PRO A 73 17.22 4.06 19.56
C PRO A 73 18.37 5.04 19.31
N GLU A 74 19.61 4.55 19.33
CA GLU A 74 20.80 5.37 19.07
C GLU A 74 20.89 5.81 17.61
N ASP A 75 20.50 4.95 16.67
CA ASP A 75 20.47 5.29 15.25
C ASP A 75 19.43 6.39 14.98
N LEU A 76 18.25 6.30 15.61
CA LEU A 76 17.24 7.34 15.55
C LEU A 76 17.70 8.67 16.15
N HIS A 77 18.50 8.62 17.23
CA HIS A 77 19.12 9.81 17.80
C HIS A 77 20.12 10.45 16.83
N LYS A 78 20.97 9.63 16.19
CA LYS A 78 21.92 10.10 15.17
C LYS A 78 21.21 10.65 13.93
N PHE A 79 20.05 10.08 13.59
CA PHE A 79 19.19 10.56 12.51
C PHE A 79 18.59 11.95 12.80
N GLY A 80 18.53 12.36 14.08
CA GLY A 80 18.10 13.69 14.51
C GLY A 80 16.84 13.72 15.37
N LEU A 81 16.34 12.58 15.81
CA LEU A 81 15.25 12.54 16.78
C LEU A 81 15.77 12.88 18.18
N ILE A 82 14.99 13.69 18.92
CA ILE A 82 15.35 14.05 20.29
C ILE A 82 15.17 12.88 21.26
N PRO A 83 16.07 12.69 22.24
CA PRO A 83 16.05 11.56 23.17
C PRO A 83 14.74 11.43 23.94
N GLU A 84 14.13 12.55 24.34
CA GLU A 84 12.86 12.58 25.08
C GLU A 84 11.70 12.00 24.28
N PHE A 85 11.72 12.18 22.95
CA PHE A 85 10.74 11.62 22.06
C PHE A 85 10.93 10.11 21.89
N ILE A 86 12.17 9.68 21.65
CA ILE A 86 12.53 8.26 21.52
C ILE A 86 12.17 7.49 22.79
N GLY A 87 12.47 8.06 23.98
CA GLY A 87 12.14 7.45 25.26
C GLY A 87 10.63 7.28 25.53
N ARG A 88 9.77 8.02 24.81
CA ARG A 88 8.29 7.89 24.88
C ARG A 88 7.70 6.92 23.88
N LEU A 89 8.48 6.51 22.89
CA LEU A 89 8.13 5.53 21.86
C LEU A 89 9.01 4.29 21.99
N PRO A 90 8.76 3.43 22.98
CA PRO A 90 9.67 2.33 23.32
C PRO A 90 9.66 1.20 22.29
N MET A 91 8.65 1.13 21.45
CA MET A 91 8.52 0.11 20.42
C MET A 91 8.96 0.68 19.08
N ILE A 92 10.03 0.12 18.52
CA ILE A 92 10.49 0.39 17.15
C ILE A 92 10.15 -0.85 16.34
N THR A 93 9.50 -0.67 15.22
CA THR A 93 9.17 -1.75 14.28
C THR A 93 9.38 -1.25 12.86
N THR A 94 9.73 -2.16 11.98
CA THR A 94 9.92 -1.92 10.56
C THR A 94 8.80 -2.54 9.74
N VAL A 95 8.68 -2.12 8.52
CA VAL A 95 7.73 -2.67 7.54
C VAL A 95 8.57 -3.20 6.39
N ASP A 96 8.41 -4.47 6.10
CA ASP A 96 9.15 -5.13 5.04
C ASP A 96 8.68 -4.67 3.64
N PRO A 97 9.55 -4.74 2.63
CA PRO A 97 9.15 -4.51 1.25
C PRO A 97 8.02 -5.46 0.84
N LEU A 98 7.09 -4.96 0.03
CA LEU A 98 5.98 -5.77 -0.46
C LEU A 98 6.47 -6.66 -1.60
N ASP A 99 6.33 -7.97 -1.43
CA ASP A 99 6.54 -8.95 -2.48
C ASP A 99 5.32 -9.04 -3.44
N ARG A 100 5.43 -9.88 -4.45
CA ARG A 100 4.39 -10.10 -5.45
C ARG A 100 3.10 -10.65 -4.82
N GLU A 101 3.22 -11.58 -3.88
CA GLU A 101 2.07 -12.24 -3.24
C GLU A 101 1.32 -11.27 -2.35
N ALA A 102 2.05 -10.44 -1.57
CA ALA A 102 1.45 -9.39 -0.75
C ALA A 102 0.70 -8.36 -1.61
N LEU A 103 1.25 -7.96 -2.78
CA LEU A 103 0.56 -7.04 -3.69
C LEU A 103 -0.71 -7.65 -4.28
N MET A 104 -0.71 -8.96 -4.61
CA MET A 104 -1.91 -9.68 -5.05
C MET A 104 -2.96 -9.75 -3.94
N SER A 105 -2.56 -10.06 -2.71
CA SER A 105 -3.46 -10.07 -1.55
C SER A 105 -4.07 -8.69 -1.29
N ILE A 106 -3.29 -7.61 -1.38
CA ILE A 106 -3.77 -6.22 -1.25
C ILE A 106 -4.83 -5.89 -2.31
N LEU A 107 -4.73 -6.45 -3.51
CA LEU A 107 -5.70 -6.22 -4.58
C LEU A 107 -7.04 -6.91 -4.35
N THR A 108 -7.09 -8.02 -3.59
CA THR A 108 -8.24 -8.93 -3.55
C THR A 108 -8.85 -9.14 -2.16
N GLU A 109 -8.04 -9.24 -1.10
CA GLU A 109 -8.50 -9.68 0.22
C GLU A 109 -9.17 -8.62 1.10
N PRO A 110 -8.75 -7.34 1.11
CA PRO A 110 -9.38 -6.33 1.95
C PRO A 110 -10.87 -6.18 1.66
N CYS A 111 -11.68 -5.90 2.69
CA CYS A 111 -13.12 -5.68 2.55
C CYS A 111 -13.49 -4.58 1.54
N ASN A 112 -12.56 -3.69 1.21
CA ASN A 112 -12.71 -2.65 0.19
C ASN A 112 -11.52 -2.70 -0.78
N ALA A 113 -11.20 -3.91 -1.26
CA ALA A 113 -10.13 -4.13 -2.21
C ALA A 113 -10.33 -3.31 -3.49
N LEU A 114 -9.22 -2.94 -4.14
CA LEU A 114 -9.29 -2.13 -5.37
C LEU A 114 -10.11 -2.81 -6.47
N THR A 115 -9.97 -4.12 -6.65
CA THR A 115 -10.77 -4.90 -7.61
C THR A 115 -12.25 -4.76 -7.33
N GLN A 116 -12.68 -4.91 -6.07
CA GLN A 116 -14.09 -4.78 -5.66
C GLN A 116 -14.63 -3.36 -5.86
N GLN A 117 -13.80 -2.32 -5.67
CA GLN A 117 -14.20 -0.95 -5.95
C GLN A 117 -14.54 -0.75 -7.43
N PHE A 118 -13.70 -1.28 -8.34
CA PHE A 118 -13.95 -1.20 -9.77
C PHE A 118 -15.12 -2.09 -10.20
N GLU A 119 -15.24 -3.30 -9.66
CA GLU A 119 -16.41 -4.18 -9.89
C GLU A 119 -17.71 -3.48 -9.53
N LYS A 120 -17.73 -2.82 -8.36
CA LYS A 120 -18.90 -2.05 -7.92
C LYS A 120 -19.20 -0.86 -8.82
N LEU A 121 -18.17 -0.17 -9.32
CA LEU A 121 -18.34 0.93 -10.26
C LEU A 121 -19.01 0.45 -11.56
N PHE A 122 -18.56 -0.66 -12.13
CA PHE A 122 -19.13 -1.23 -13.35
C PHE A 122 -20.54 -1.81 -13.12
N GLU A 123 -20.82 -2.32 -11.92
CA GLU A 123 -22.17 -2.78 -11.56
C GLU A 123 -23.19 -1.65 -11.62
N LEU A 124 -22.83 -0.41 -11.29
CA LEU A 124 -23.69 0.77 -11.41
C LEU A 124 -24.10 1.03 -12.87
N ASP A 125 -23.23 0.70 -13.82
CA ASP A 125 -23.51 0.77 -15.27
C ASP A 125 -24.21 -0.51 -15.79
N GLY A 126 -24.53 -1.46 -14.91
CA GLY A 126 -25.20 -2.72 -15.25
C GLY A 126 -24.29 -3.70 -15.99
N VAL A 127 -22.99 -3.61 -15.82
CA VAL A 127 -21.96 -4.47 -16.43
C VAL A 127 -21.17 -5.19 -15.34
N GLN A 128 -20.92 -6.48 -15.52
CA GLN A 128 -20.10 -7.28 -14.64
C GLN A 128 -18.63 -7.14 -15.05
N LEU A 129 -17.77 -6.67 -14.14
CA LEU A 129 -16.32 -6.65 -14.32
C LEU A 129 -15.72 -7.88 -13.62
N GLU A 130 -14.76 -8.52 -14.26
CA GLU A 130 -14.02 -9.65 -13.69
C GLU A 130 -12.54 -9.53 -14.01
N PHE A 131 -11.72 -9.84 -13.04
CA PHE A 131 -10.27 -9.95 -13.19
C PHE A 131 -9.88 -11.44 -13.18
N THR A 132 -9.05 -11.86 -14.15
CA THR A 132 -8.46 -13.19 -14.06
C THR A 132 -7.31 -13.18 -13.06
N GLU A 133 -6.98 -14.31 -12.48
CA GLU A 133 -5.87 -14.43 -11.52
C GLU A 133 -4.53 -13.98 -12.16
N GLU A 134 -4.33 -14.33 -13.43
CA GLU A 134 -3.17 -13.88 -14.18
C GLU A 134 -3.15 -12.37 -14.40
N ALA A 135 -4.32 -11.72 -14.50
CA ALA A 135 -4.39 -10.25 -14.59
C ALA A 135 -3.97 -9.59 -13.28
N ILE A 136 -4.43 -10.13 -12.15
CA ILE A 136 -4.04 -9.65 -10.81
C ILE A 136 -2.53 -9.79 -10.63
N GLY A 137 -1.95 -10.95 -11.01
CA GLY A 137 -0.51 -11.15 -11.01
C GLY A 137 0.23 -10.16 -11.92
N ALA A 138 -0.28 -9.89 -13.13
CA ALA A 138 0.33 -8.93 -14.04
C ALA A 138 0.28 -7.47 -13.52
N VAL A 139 -0.75 -7.10 -12.75
CA VAL A 139 -0.82 -5.80 -12.08
C VAL A 139 0.25 -5.70 -10.99
N ALA A 140 0.43 -6.76 -10.20
CA ALA A 140 1.47 -6.83 -9.17
C ALA A 140 2.88 -6.74 -9.79
N ASP A 141 3.14 -7.52 -10.86
CA ASP A 141 4.41 -7.49 -11.57
C ASP A 141 4.74 -6.08 -12.11
N LYS A 142 3.75 -5.41 -12.73
CA LYS A 142 3.90 -4.04 -13.25
C LYS A 142 4.17 -3.01 -12.15
N ALA A 143 3.60 -3.22 -10.95
CA ALA A 143 3.84 -2.36 -9.79
C ALA A 143 5.26 -2.52 -9.24
N LEU A 144 5.79 -3.75 -9.22
CA LEU A 144 7.17 -4.05 -8.85
C LEU A 144 8.16 -3.46 -9.86
N GLU A 145 7.93 -3.67 -11.16
CA GLU A 145 8.76 -3.09 -12.23
C GLU A 145 8.86 -1.56 -12.15
N ARG A 146 7.74 -0.89 -11.78
CA ARG A 146 7.71 0.57 -11.61
C ARG A 146 8.30 1.05 -10.28
N GLY A 147 8.61 0.16 -9.34
CA GLY A 147 9.08 0.50 -8.01
C GLY A 147 8.08 1.33 -7.18
N THR A 148 6.79 1.27 -7.53
CA THR A 148 5.75 2.09 -6.89
C THR A 148 5.05 1.38 -5.73
N GLY A 149 5.25 0.07 -5.58
CA GLY A 149 4.60 -0.75 -4.57
C GLY A 149 3.08 -0.61 -4.60
N ALA A 150 2.44 -0.73 -3.45
CA ALA A 150 0.98 -0.68 -3.34
C ALA A 150 0.34 0.65 -3.84
N ARG A 151 1.07 1.77 -3.77
CA ARG A 151 0.56 3.07 -4.26
C ARG A 151 0.31 3.09 -5.77
N GLY A 152 1.08 2.30 -6.52
CA GLY A 152 0.96 2.22 -7.98
C GLY A 152 -0.21 1.36 -8.46
N LEU A 153 -0.75 0.47 -7.63
CA LEU A 153 -1.77 -0.49 -8.03
C LEU A 153 -3.03 0.17 -8.60
N ARG A 154 -3.52 1.23 -7.93
CA ARG A 154 -4.69 1.99 -8.42
C ARG A 154 -4.43 2.61 -9.79
N ALA A 155 -3.30 3.26 -9.97
CA ALA A 155 -2.96 3.92 -11.24
C ALA A 155 -2.84 2.90 -12.39
N ILE A 156 -2.28 1.72 -12.13
CA ILE A 156 -2.17 0.64 -13.11
C ILE A 156 -3.54 0.12 -13.51
N LEU A 157 -4.46 -0.07 -12.54
CA LEU A 157 -5.83 -0.49 -12.83
C LEU A 157 -6.59 0.59 -13.61
N GLU A 158 -6.49 1.86 -13.22
CA GLU A 158 -7.11 2.98 -13.94
C GLU A 158 -6.59 3.08 -15.39
N GLU A 159 -5.28 2.95 -15.60
CA GLU A 159 -4.67 2.92 -16.92
C GLU A 159 -5.21 1.76 -17.78
N THR A 160 -5.33 0.57 -17.18
CA THR A 160 -5.83 -0.63 -17.87
C THR A 160 -7.31 -0.52 -18.22
N LEU A 161 -8.12 0.07 -17.32
CA LEU A 161 -9.57 0.15 -17.45
C LEU A 161 -10.06 1.44 -18.14
N MET A 162 -9.20 2.41 -18.38
CA MET A 162 -9.58 3.75 -18.88
C MET A 162 -10.44 3.68 -20.15
N GLU A 163 -10.02 2.90 -21.16
CA GLU A 163 -10.75 2.74 -22.41
C GLU A 163 -12.13 2.08 -22.16
N VAL A 164 -12.16 1.06 -21.31
CA VAL A 164 -13.38 0.32 -20.94
C VAL A 164 -14.35 1.21 -20.18
N MET A 165 -13.87 1.98 -19.20
CA MET A 165 -14.69 2.93 -18.43
C MET A 165 -15.30 4.04 -19.30
N TYR A 166 -14.61 4.42 -20.36
CA TYR A 166 -15.13 5.39 -21.33
C TYR A 166 -16.19 4.78 -22.27
N GLU A 167 -15.98 3.55 -22.74
CA GLU A 167 -16.86 2.91 -23.73
C GLU A 167 -18.14 2.31 -23.11
N VAL A 168 -18.02 1.67 -21.93
CA VAL A 168 -19.09 0.86 -21.31
C VAL A 168 -20.38 1.65 -21.07
N PRO A 169 -20.37 2.88 -20.53
CA PRO A 169 -21.63 3.63 -20.30
C PRO A 169 -22.42 3.91 -21.57
N SER A 170 -21.76 3.97 -22.74
CA SER A 170 -22.38 4.22 -24.04
C SER A 170 -22.86 2.94 -24.75
N ARG A 171 -22.52 1.75 -24.20
CA ARG A 171 -22.77 0.45 -24.84
C ARG A 171 -23.82 -0.37 -24.07
N GLN A 172 -25.01 -0.50 -24.65
CA GLN A 172 -26.09 -1.32 -24.06
C GLN A 172 -25.95 -2.83 -24.35
N ASP A 173 -25.08 -3.22 -25.24
CA ASP A 173 -24.87 -4.60 -25.67
C ASP A 173 -23.94 -5.38 -24.75
N VAL A 174 -23.12 -4.72 -23.92
CA VAL A 174 -22.13 -5.32 -23.03
C VAL A 174 -22.80 -5.78 -21.74
N ALA A 175 -22.59 -7.05 -21.37
CA ALA A 175 -23.03 -7.60 -20.09
C ALA A 175 -21.87 -7.86 -19.13
N ARG A 176 -20.69 -8.20 -19.67
CA ARG A 176 -19.53 -8.58 -18.88
C ARG A 176 -18.25 -8.15 -19.57
N VAL A 177 -17.31 -7.68 -18.75
CA VAL A 177 -15.94 -7.34 -19.14
C VAL A 177 -14.98 -8.23 -18.36
N VAL A 178 -14.03 -8.86 -19.05
CA VAL A 178 -12.99 -9.68 -18.44
C VAL A 178 -11.64 -9.05 -18.72
N VAL A 179 -10.92 -8.73 -17.64
CA VAL A 179 -9.56 -8.22 -17.68
C VAL A 179 -8.59 -9.39 -17.65
N THR A 180 -7.72 -9.45 -18.64
CA THR A 180 -6.69 -10.51 -18.78
C THR A 180 -5.30 -9.93 -18.57
N ALA A 181 -4.30 -10.77 -18.33
CA ALA A 181 -2.90 -10.36 -18.20
C ALA A 181 -2.40 -9.56 -19.42
N ASP A 182 -2.83 -9.95 -20.63
CA ASP A 182 -2.45 -9.25 -21.86
C ASP A 182 -3.03 -7.84 -21.92
N ALA A 183 -4.23 -7.62 -21.35
CA ALA A 183 -4.83 -6.30 -21.26
C ALA A 183 -4.04 -5.40 -20.28
N VAL A 184 -3.59 -5.93 -19.15
CA VAL A 184 -2.76 -5.20 -18.18
C VAL A 184 -1.40 -4.82 -18.78
N ARG A 185 -0.82 -5.72 -19.59
CA ARG A 185 0.45 -5.46 -20.31
C ARG A 185 0.32 -4.56 -21.52
N GLY A 186 -0.92 -4.19 -21.91
CA GLY A 186 -1.19 -3.38 -23.09
C GLY A 186 -1.03 -4.12 -24.44
N LEU A 187 -0.99 -5.46 -24.41
CA LEU A 187 -0.87 -6.30 -25.60
C LEU A 187 -2.20 -6.61 -26.27
N ALA A 188 -3.30 -6.54 -25.50
CA ALA A 188 -4.65 -6.80 -25.97
C ALA A 188 -5.65 -5.87 -25.26
N ARG A 189 -6.87 -5.76 -25.83
CA ARG A 189 -7.99 -5.09 -25.17
C ARG A 189 -8.70 -6.04 -24.20
N CYS A 190 -9.41 -5.49 -23.22
CA CYS A 190 -10.30 -6.27 -22.35
C CYS A 190 -11.35 -7.02 -23.17
N LYS A 191 -11.72 -8.21 -22.73
CA LYS A 191 -12.69 -9.05 -23.44
C LYS A 191 -14.11 -8.67 -23.04
N TYR A 192 -14.95 -8.37 -24.03
CA TYR A 192 -16.37 -8.07 -23.85
C TYR A 192 -17.24 -9.31 -24.12
N SER A 193 -18.25 -9.51 -23.28
CA SER A 193 -19.32 -10.49 -23.51
C SER A 193 -20.67 -9.78 -23.65
N SER A 194 -21.41 -10.09 -24.71
CA SER A 194 -22.70 -9.48 -24.97
C SER A 194 -23.79 -10.11 -24.09
N ARG A 195 -24.85 -9.33 -23.79
CA ARG A 195 -26.04 -9.78 -23.05
C ARG A 195 -26.71 -10.99 -23.69
N ALA A 196 -26.75 -11.06 -25.03
CA ALA A 196 -27.33 -12.19 -25.77
C ALA A 196 -26.54 -13.51 -25.56
N ARG A 197 -25.23 -13.45 -25.36
CA ARG A 197 -24.37 -14.62 -25.14
C ARG A 197 -24.46 -15.14 -23.71
N VAL A 198 -24.59 -14.25 -22.73
CA VAL A 198 -24.76 -14.61 -21.32
C VAL A 198 -26.12 -15.28 -21.08
N ALA A 199 -27.18 -14.80 -21.73
CA ALA A 199 -28.50 -15.41 -21.65
C ALA A 199 -28.54 -16.83 -22.23
N ARG A 200 -27.80 -17.12 -23.33
CA ARG A 200 -27.71 -18.46 -23.92
C ARG A 200 -26.94 -19.46 -23.03
N GLY A 201 -25.91 -19.01 -22.32
CA GLY A 201 -25.13 -19.85 -21.41
C GLY A 201 -25.89 -20.27 -20.14
N ARG A 202 -26.92 -19.51 -19.72
CA ARG A 202 -27.79 -19.86 -18.58
C ARG A 202 -28.89 -20.85 -18.92
N LEU A 203 -29.21 -21.03 -20.20
CA LEU A 203 -30.21 -21.99 -20.69
C LEU A 203 -29.64 -23.37 -20.99
N SER A 204 -28.30 -23.52 -20.92
CA SER A 204 -27.58 -24.78 -21.22
C SER A 204 -26.90 -25.39 -20.00
N ALA A 205 -27.16 -24.91 -18.79
CA ALA A 205 -26.75 -25.47 -17.50
C ALA A 205 -27.99 -25.82 -16.67
#